data_2035a4dd9e6b81e116405289467f38ca
#
_entry.id   2035a4dd9e6b81e116405289467f38ca
#
_cell.length_a   1.000
_cell.length_b   1.000
_cell.length_c   1.000
_cell.angle_alpha   90.00
_cell.angle_beta   90.00
_cell.angle_gamma   90.00
#
_symmetry.space_group_name_H-M   'P 1'
#
loop_
_entity.id
_entity.type
_entity.pdbx_description
1 polymer ?
#
loop_
_entity_poly.entity_id
_entity_poly.type
_entity_poly.pdbx_seq_one_letter_code
_entity_poly.pdbx_strand_id
1 'polypeptide(L)'
;MTALVQHYLEHGPSLGNGVLLSDKSVVVGRATLDEGVALSPFAVIRADGHTITIGEHTRYLDRATAHIADGFLPAQVGKRVLVGRYALTHACTIGDDCILADGAVVMDGAVVGDGAVIAAGALVPPGKTLEGGKLYAGNPARPIGDIGPDDLVTWRGAVITGRSESEHDAFALPPLDMAPFAPEGEGPLYPLGGGAPAIDPAAFVAPGSVVAGNVSVGGGSSIWYATVCRAEGGPIAIGPETSVQDNTIMLTGPGSGPITVGRGVTIGHNVRMGSCTVGNDCVIGMGCEMADGVVVEDGAIVGARAYVEPGTVVKAGHIWAGRPAKEFRPVSDQERSLFARGKAVYVAYAAKYLAQAAA
;
A
#
# COMPACT_ATOMS: atom_id res chain seq x y z
N MET A 1 -0.98 -12.20 17.46
CA MET A 1 -2.16 -11.29 17.30
C MET A 1 -3.13 -11.94 16.34
N THR A 2 -4.39 -12.05 16.72
CA THR A 2 -5.47 -12.53 15.84
C THR A 2 -5.72 -11.54 14.69
N ALA A 3 -6.52 -11.93 13.71
CA ALA A 3 -7.03 -11.03 12.69
C ALA A 3 -7.80 -9.86 13.32
N LEU A 4 -7.66 -8.67 12.73
CA LEU A 4 -8.40 -7.47 13.15
C LEU A 4 -9.62 -7.28 12.24
N VAL A 5 -10.82 -7.40 12.79
CA VAL A 5 -12.09 -7.05 12.14
C VAL A 5 -12.67 -5.85 12.86
N GLN A 6 -12.74 -4.70 12.20
CA GLN A 6 -13.03 -3.43 12.86
C GLN A 6 -14.14 -2.67 12.14
N HIS A 7 -15.05 -2.09 12.92
CA HIS A 7 -15.99 -1.09 12.42
C HIS A 7 -15.27 0.22 12.09
N TYR A 8 -15.77 0.92 11.08
CA TYR A 8 -15.51 2.33 10.88
C TYR A 8 -16.83 3.09 11.01
N LEU A 9 -16.92 3.91 12.06
CA LEU A 9 -18.16 4.52 12.50
C LEU A 9 -19.24 3.43 12.72
N GLU A 10 -20.45 3.62 12.17
CA GLU A 10 -21.57 2.65 12.27
C GLU A 10 -21.42 1.43 11.32
N HIS A 11 -20.41 1.40 10.47
CA HIS A 11 -20.27 0.37 9.43
C HIS A 11 -19.25 -0.69 9.82
N GLY A 12 -19.66 -1.95 9.79
CA GLY A 12 -18.80 -3.11 10.03
C GLY A 12 -18.67 -4.01 8.80
N PRO A 13 -17.61 -4.83 8.75
CA PRO A 13 -17.45 -5.83 7.70
C PRO A 13 -18.52 -6.92 7.75
N SER A 14 -18.92 -7.40 6.56
CA SER A 14 -19.74 -8.59 6.37
C SER A 14 -18.87 -9.73 5.86
N LEU A 15 -18.87 -10.86 6.59
CA LEU A 15 -18.06 -12.03 6.27
C LEU A 15 -18.96 -13.21 5.91
N GLY A 16 -18.78 -13.76 4.71
CA GLY A 16 -19.47 -14.94 4.21
C GLY A 16 -19.01 -16.24 4.90
N ASN A 17 -19.66 -17.34 4.56
CA ASN A 17 -19.31 -18.66 5.10
C ASN A 17 -17.89 -19.07 4.69
N GLY A 18 -17.14 -19.67 5.61
CA GLY A 18 -15.81 -20.21 5.31
C GLY A 18 -14.74 -19.16 5.00
N VAL A 19 -14.98 -17.87 5.31
CA VAL A 19 -13.95 -16.83 5.21
C VAL A 19 -12.79 -17.15 6.16
N LEU A 20 -11.57 -17.14 5.65
CA LEU A 20 -10.34 -17.43 6.39
C LEU A 20 -9.52 -16.13 6.58
N LEU A 21 -9.34 -15.74 7.82
CA LEU A 21 -8.53 -14.59 8.19
C LEU A 21 -7.29 -15.06 8.95
N SER A 22 -6.11 -14.89 8.34
CA SER A 22 -4.84 -15.20 9.00
C SER A 22 -4.52 -14.17 10.10
N ASP A 23 -3.67 -14.55 11.03
CA ASP A 23 -3.15 -13.65 12.05
C ASP A 23 -2.61 -12.35 11.42
N LYS A 24 -2.88 -11.22 12.08
CA LYS A 24 -2.50 -9.87 11.64
C LYS A 24 -3.11 -9.40 10.31
N SER A 25 -4.03 -10.17 9.69
CA SER A 25 -4.86 -9.62 8.61
C SER A 25 -5.87 -8.60 9.16
N VAL A 26 -6.29 -7.66 8.30
CA VAL A 26 -7.13 -6.53 8.71
C VAL A 26 -8.31 -6.38 7.77
N VAL A 27 -9.52 -6.26 8.33
CA VAL A 27 -10.74 -5.93 7.57
C VAL A 27 -11.47 -4.81 8.29
N VAL A 28 -11.69 -3.68 7.62
CA VAL A 28 -12.27 -2.47 8.22
C VAL A 28 -13.42 -1.92 7.40
N GLY A 29 -14.48 -1.48 8.08
CA GLY A 29 -15.55 -0.66 7.51
C GLY A 29 -16.50 -1.44 6.60
N ARG A 30 -16.94 -0.84 5.49
CA ARG A 30 -17.97 -1.37 4.56
C ARG A 30 -17.43 -2.45 3.62
N ALA A 31 -16.67 -3.40 4.15
CA ALA A 31 -16.12 -4.51 3.38
C ALA A 31 -17.08 -5.71 3.40
N THR A 32 -17.35 -6.28 2.24
CA THR A 32 -18.06 -7.55 2.09
C THR A 32 -17.10 -8.57 1.50
N LEU A 33 -16.85 -9.65 2.26
CA LEU A 33 -16.06 -10.79 1.84
C LEU A 33 -17.01 -11.97 1.66
N ASP A 34 -17.17 -12.45 0.42
CA ASP A 34 -18.06 -13.56 0.09
C ASP A 34 -17.50 -14.91 0.57
N GLU A 35 -18.22 -16.01 0.28
CA GLU A 35 -17.89 -17.37 0.72
C GLU A 35 -16.45 -17.76 0.33
N GLY A 36 -15.72 -18.36 1.28
CA GLY A 36 -14.39 -18.92 1.05
C GLY A 36 -13.28 -17.92 0.73
N VAL A 37 -13.51 -16.61 0.89
CA VAL A 37 -12.44 -15.61 0.76
C VAL A 37 -11.37 -15.86 1.81
N ALA A 38 -10.09 -15.74 1.41
CA ALA A 38 -8.96 -15.97 2.31
C ALA A 38 -7.98 -14.79 2.31
N LEU A 39 -7.63 -14.31 3.50
CA LEU A 39 -6.62 -13.28 3.72
C LEU A 39 -5.40 -13.88 4.42
N SER A 40 -4.23 -13.74 3.81
CA SER A 40 -2.93 -14.10 4.38
C SER A 40 -2.44 -13.07 5.40
N PRO A 41 -1.34 -13.33 6.14
CA PRO A 41 -0.84 -12.39 7.13
C PRO A 41 -0.59 -10.99 6.58
N PHE A 42 -0.99 -9.97 7.36
CA PHE A 42 -0.88 -8.53 7.03
C PHE A 42 -1.63 -8.09 5.76
N ALA A 43 -2.47 -8.93 5.18
CA ALA A 43 -3.39 -8.46 4.14
C ALA A 43 -4.37 -7.44 4.75
N VAL A 44 -4.61 -6.33 4.05
CA VAL A 44 -5.45 -5.23 4.53
C VAL A 44 -6.59 -4.97 3.55
N ILE A 45 -7.81 -5.07 4.03
CA ILE A 45 -9.03 -4.68 3.31
C ILE A 45 -9.64 -3.50 4.07
N ARG A 46 -9.47 -2.27 3.55
CA ARG A 46 -9.90 -1.05 4.25
C ARG A 46 -10.94 -0.26 3.47
N ALA A 47 -12.19 -0.31 3.93
CA ALA A 47 -13.40 0.24 3.31
C ALA A 47 -14.01 1.36 4.17
N ASP A 48 -13.23 2.37 4.52
CA ASP A 48 -13.63 3.44 5.44
C ASP A 48 -14.46 4.57 4.75
N GLY A 49 -14.19 4.89 3.49
CA GLY A 49 -14.92 5.95 2.78
C GLY A 49 -15.95 5.46 1.76
N HIS A 50 -15.83 4.22 1.29
CA HIS A 50 -16.73 3.59 0.33
C HIS A 50 -16.77 2.07 0.55
N THR A 51 -17.50 1.32 -0.29
CA THR A 51 -17.61 -0.13 -0.19
C THR A 51 -16.45 -0.87 -0.89
N ILE A 52 -16.05 -2.00 -0.30
CA ILE A 52 -15.23 -3.02 -0.98
C ILE A 52 -16.05 -4.31 -1.00
N THR A 53 -16.15 -4.94 -2.18
CA THR A 53 -16.75 -6.27 -2.33
C THR A 53 -15.71 -7.21 -2.91
N ILE A 54 -15.51 -8.37 -2.26
CA ILE A 54 -14.58 -9.42 -2.69
C ILE A 54 -15.38 -10.69 -2.89
N GLY A 55 -15.41 -11.18 -4.13
CA GLY A 55 -16.16 -12.35 -4.56
C GLY A 55 -15.58 -13.68 -4.05
N GLU A 56 -16.41 -14.71 -4.17
CA GLU A 56 -16.20 -16.06 -3.64
C GLU A 56 -14.81 -16.64 -3.97
N HIS A 57 -14.19 -17.32 -3.02
CA HIS A 57 -12.92 -18.04 -3.14
C HIS A 57 -11.74 -17.18 -3.60
N THR A 58 -11.85 -15.85 -3.52
CA THR A 58 -10.75 -14.93 -3.81
C THR A 58 -9.73 -14.93 -2.66
N ARG A 59 -8.46 -14.81 -3.01
CA ARG A 59 -7.35 -14.84 -2.05
C ARG A 59 -6.51 -13.59 -2.16
N TYR A 60 -6.23 -12.97 -1.02
CA TYR A 60 -5.22 -11.93 -0.84
C TYR A 60 -4.02 -12.52 -0.10
N LEU A 61 -2.86 -12.54 -0.75
CA LEU A 61 -1.63 -13.06 -0.15
C LEU A 61 -1.01 -12.01 0.79
N ASP A 62 0.16 -12.35 1.37
CA ASP A 62 0.80 -11.57 2.42
C ASP A 62 0.99 -10.10 2.02
N ARG A 63 0.54 -9.19 2.89
CA ARG A 63 0.63 -7.73 2.67
C ARG A 63 -0.07 -7.22 1.40
N ALA A 64 -0.94 -8.00 0.80
CA ALA A 64 -1.80 -7.49 -0.26
C ALA A 64 -2.82 -6.51 0.32
N THR A 65 -3.14 -5.45 -0.41
CA THR A 65 -4.01 -4.38 0.07
C THR A 65 -5.19 -4.17 -0.89
N ALA A 66 -6.40 -4.02 -0.34
CA ALA A 66 -7.55 -3.43 -1.03
C ALA A 66 -7.96 -2.15 -0.34
N HIS A 67 -8.07 -1.06 -1.09
CA HIS A 67 -8.54 0.21 -0.59
C HIS A 67 -9.43 0.93 -1.60
N ILE A 68 -10.07 2.02 -1.18
CA ILE A 68 -11.04 2.80 -1.95
C ILE A 68 -10.54 4.21 -2.21
N ALA A 69 -11.18 4.91 -3.15
CA ALA A 69 -11.07 6.35 -3.28
C ALA A 69 -12.25 7.01 -2.56
N ASP A 70 -11.95 7.74 -1.48
CA ASP A 70 -12.95 8.29 -0.57
C ASP A 70 -14.07 9.04 -1.28
N GLY A 71 -15.31 8.60 -1.02
CA GLY A 71 -16.53 9.23 -1.53
C GLY A 71 -16.74 9.18 -3.05
N PHE A 72 -15.78 8.59 -3.81
CA PHE A 72 -15.81 8.62 -5.27
C PHE A 72 -15.98 7.24 -5.91
N LEU A 73 -15.13 6.27 -5.52
CA LEU A 73 -15.09 4.97 -6.20
C LEU A 73 -14.97 3.81 -5.20
N PRO A 74 -15.84 2.79 -5.33
CA PRO A 74 -15.71 1.51 -4.63
C PRO A 74 -14.54 0.69 -5.18
N ALA A 75 -14.22 -0.40 -4.51
CA ALA A 75 -13.44 -1.49 -5.09
C ALA A 75 -14.32 -2.74 -5.23
N GLN A 76 -14.28 -3.36 -6.40
CA GLN A 76 -15.00 -4.59 -6.70
C GLN A 76 -14.04 -5.64 -7.24
N VAL A 77 -13.93 -6.76 -6.56
CA VAL A 77 -13.06 -7.86 -6.95
C VAL A 77 -13.93 -9.10 -7.13
N GLY A 78 -13.82 -9.71 -8.29
CA GLY A 78 -14.60 -10.87 -8.70
C GLY A 78 -14.27 -12.14 -7.91
N LYS A 79 -14.76 -13.26 -8.41
CA LYS A 79 -14.61 -14.59 -7.80
C LYS A 79 -13.30 -15.23 -8.22
N ARG A 80 -12.74 -16.07 -7.35
CA ARG A 80 -11.52 -16.88 -7.61
C ARG A 80 -10.32 -16.06 -8.05
N VAL A 81 -10.29 -14.76 -7.71
CA VAL A 81 -9.15 -13.89 -7.98
C VAL A 81 -8.00 -14.25 -7.04
N LEU A 82 -6.77 -14.23 -7.55
CA LEU A 82 -5.56 -14.32 -6.74
C LEU A 82 -4.84 -12.98 -6.74
N VAL A 83 -4.74 -12.36 -5.57
CA VAL A 83 -3.99 -11.12 -5.37
C VAL A 83 -2.68 -11.47 -4.66
N GLY A 84 -1.57 -11.31 -5.36
CA GLY A 84 -0.22 -11.66 -4.94
C GLY A 84 0.30 -10.83 -3.78
N ARG A 85 1.48 -11.17 -3.27
CA ARG A 85 2.11 -10.47 -2.14
C ARG A 85 2.38 -9.02 -2.49
N TYR A 86 2.11 -8.10 -1.55
CA TYR A 86 2.28 -6.65 -1.76
C TYR A 86 1.52 -6.08 -2.98
N ALA A 87 0.63 -6.85 -3.60
CA ALA A 87 -0.21 -6.33 -4.66
C ALA A 87 -1.29 -5.41 -4.09
N LEU A 88 -1.74 -4.47 -4.90
CA LEU A 88 -2.72 -3.45 -4.50
C LEU A 88 -3.87 -3.39 -5.50
N THR A 89 -5.10 -3.52 -4.99
CA THR A 89 -6.33 -3.18 -5.69
C THR A 89 -6.89 -1.89 -5.07
N HIS A 90 -6.82 -0.78 -5.81
CA HIS A 90 -7.25 0.52 -5.30
C HIS A 90 -8.41 1.07 -6.13
N ALA A 91 -9.60 1.17 -5.51
CA ALA A 91 -10.80 1.74 -6.13
C ALA A 91 -11.04 1.27 -7.58
N CYS A 92 -10.88 -0.02 -7.86
CA CYS A 92 -10.90 -0.61 -9.18
C CYS A 92 -11.91 -1.75 -9.29
N THR A 93 -12.16 -2.20 -10.51
CA THR A 93 -12.98 -3.40 -10.79
C THR A 93 -12.08 -4.49 -11.37
N ILE A 94 -12.06 -5.65 -10.73
CA ILE A 94 -11.36 -6.85 -11.19
C ILE A 94 -12.39 -7.92 -11.49
N GLY A 95 -12.33 -8.49 -12.69
CA GLY A 95 -13.19 -9.59 -13.11
C GLY A 95 -12.88 -10.92 -12.44
N ASP A 96 -13.63 -11.94 -12.78
CA ASP A 96 -13.47 -13.30 -12.25
C ASP A 96 -12.18 -13.95 -12.75
N ASP A 97 -11.64 -14.90 -11.99
CA ASP A 97 -10.48 -15.73 -12.33
C ASP A 97 -9.17 -14.96 -12.62
N CYS A 98 -9.11 -13.69 -12.33
CA CYS A 98 -7.91 -12.87 -12.55
C CYS A 98 -6.77 -13.25 -11.59
N ILE A 99 -5.54 -12.98 -12.03
CA ILE A 99 -4.32 -13.12 -11.22
C ILE A 99 -3.57 -11.80 -11.25
N LEU A 100 -3.40 -11.18 -10.08
CA LEU A 100 -2.51 -10.05 -9.87
C LEU A 100 -1.27 -10.61 -9.18
N ALA A 101 -0.15 -10.69 -9.90
CA ALA A 101 1.08 -11.24 -9.33
C ALA A 101 1.72 -10.28 -8.31
N ASP A 102 2.80 -10.74 -7.65
CA ASP A 102 3.40 -10.03 -6.52
C ASP A 102 3.76 -8.56 -6.87
N GLY A 103 3.36 -7.63 -6.01
CA GLY A 103 3.59 -6.21 -6.19
C GLY A 103 2.85 -5.54 -7.36
N ALA A 104 1.94 -6.22 -8.04
CA ALA A 104 1.09 -5.59 -9.05
C ALA A 104 0.20 -4.51 -8.42
N VAL A 105 0.00 -3.40 -9.13
CA VAL A 105 -0.84 -2.29 -8.67
C VAL A 105 -1.91 -1.99 -9.71
N VAL A 106 -3.18 -2.05 -9.31
CA VAL A 106 -4.33 -1.64 -10.12
C VAL A 106 -4.98 -0.42 -9.48
N MET A 107 -5.00 0.70 -10.22
CA MET A 107 -5.36 2.01 -9.69
C MET A 107 -6.83 2.39 -9.97
N ASP A 108 -7.22 3.52 -9.44
CA ASP A 108 -8.56 4.09 -9.39
C ASP A 108 -9.30 4.04 -10.73
N GLY A 109 -10.50 3.49 -10.72
CA GLY A 109 -11.35 3.39 -11.90
C GLY A 109 -10.84 2.46 -13.00
N ALA A 110 -9.73 1.74 -12.77
CA ALA A 110 -9.30 0.72 -13.72
C ALA A 110 -10.26 -0.47 -13.70
N VAL A 111 -10.44 -1.09 -14.88
CA VAL A 111 -11.26 -2.27 -15.07
C VAL A 111 -10.41 -3.36 -15.70
N VAL A 112 -10.35 -4.52 -15.05
CA VAL A 112 -9.63 -5.71 -15.52
C VAL A 112 -10.63 -6.80 -15.86
N GLY A 113 -10.68 -7.24 -17.12
CA GLY A 113 -11.60 -8.29 -17.59
C GLY A 113 -11.22 -9.68 -17.07
N ASP A 114 -12.19 -10.60 -17.10
CA ASP A 114 -12.09 -11.95 -16.57
C ASP A 114 -10.87 -12.73 -17.10
N GLY A 115 -10.23 -13.51 -16.25
CA GLY A 115 -9.10 -14.35 -16.59
C GLY A 115 -7.83 -13.60 -17.01
N ALA A 116 -7.75 -12.30 -16.78
CA ALA A 116 -6.53 -11.55 -17.05
C ALA A 116 -5.45 -11.83 -16.01
N VAL A 117 -4.19 -11.81 -16.45
CA VAL A 117 -3.01 -11.88 -15.59
C VAL A 117 -2.26 -10.55 -15.62
N ILE A 118 -2.07 -9.96 -14.45
CA ILE A 118 -1.23 -8.76 -14.27
C ILE A 118 0.09 -9.24 -13.67
N ALA A 119 1.17 -9.16 -14.45
CA ALA A 119 2.49 -9.66 -14.06
C ALA A 119 3.04 -8.95 -12.82
N ALA A 120 4.05 -9.57 -12.19
CA ALA A 120 4.67 -9.03 -11.00
C ALA A 120 5.19 -7.60 -11.23
N GLY A 121 4.92 -6.71 -10.27
CA GLY A 121 5.33 -5.30 -10.32
C GLY A 121 4.69 -4.45 -11.41
N ALA A 122 3.76 -4.98 -12.20
CA ALA A 122 3.08 -4.20 -13.23
C ALA A 122 2.15 -3.15 -12.63
N LEU A 123 2.01 -2.01 -13.31
CA LEU A 123 1.11 -0.92 -12.94
C LEU A 123 0.00 -0.75 -13.97
N VAL A 124 -1.25 -0.93 -13.55
CA VAL A 124 -2.44 -0.56 -14.33
C VAL A 124 -2.85 0.86 -13.94
N PRO A 125 -2.68 1.84 -14.85
CA PRO A 125 -2.96 3.25 -14.55
C PRO A 125 -4.45 3.53 -14.27
N PRO A 126 -4.77 4.67 -13.65
CA PRO A 126 -6.15 5.07 -13.39
C PRO A 126 -7.03 5.08 -14.65
N GLY A 127 -8.28 4.62 -14.51
CA GLY A 127 -9.30 4.60 -15.56
C GLY A 127 -8.99 3.68 -16.75
N LYS A 128 -7.95 2.84 -16.67
CA LYS A 128 -7.57 1.95 -17.77
C LYS A 128 -8.46 0.71 -17.80
N THR A 129 -9.03 0.39 -18.97
CA THR A 129 -9.73 -0.89 -19.21
C THR A 129 -8.78 -1.87 -19.88
N LEU A 130 -8.67 -3.07 -19.30
CA LEU A 130 -7.89 -4.20 -19.79
C LEU A 130 -8.85 -5.33 -20.20
N GLU A 131 -8.63 -5.89 -21.39
CA GLU A 131 -9.39 -7.06 -21.87
C GLU A 131 -9.08 -8.30 -21.03
N GLY A 132 -10.08 -9.16 -20.88
CA GLY A 132 -9.90 -10.46 -20.24
C GLY A 132 -9.04 -11.44 -21.05
N GLY A 133 -8.58 -12.52 -20.39
CA GLY A 133 -7.81 -13.59 -21.03
C GLY A 133 -6.47 -13.15 -21.62
N LYS A 134 -5.85 -12.11 -21.09
CA LYS A 134 -4.55 -11.59 -21.54
C LYS A 134 -3.56 -11.43 -20.40
N LEU A 135 -2.27 -11.56 -20.74
CA LEU A 135 -1.15 -11.23 -19.85
C LEU A 135 -0.72 -9.78 -20.08
N TYR A 136 -0.61 -9.03 -18.98
CA TYR A 136 -0.18 -7.63 -18.97
C TYR A 136 1.07 -7.47 -18.12
N ALA A 137 2.05 -6.72 -18.61
CA ALA A 137 3.29 -6.44 -17.88
C ALA A 137 3.76 -5.00 -18.07
N GLY A 138 4.64 -4.54 -17.18
CA GLY A 138 5.32 -3.24 -17.25
C GLY A 138 4.66 -2.12 -16.46
N ASN A 139 5.31 -0.95 -16.49
CA ASN A 139 4.85 0.30 -15.89
C ASN A 139 4.90 1.43 -16.94
N PRO A 140 3.77 1.81 -17.55
CA PRO A 140 2.41 1.26 -17.40
C PRO A 140 2.24 -0.13 -18.06
N ALA A 141 1.32 -0.93 -17.54
CA ALA A 141 1.00 -2.27 -18.03
C ALA A 141 0.55 -2.27 -19.50
N ARG A 142 1.09 -3.19 -20.29
CA ARG A 142 0.76 -3.41 -21.70
C ARG A 142 0.47 -4.89 -21.94
N PRO A 143 -0.42 -5.25 -22.88
CA PRO A 143 -0.64 -6.64 -23.22
C PRO A 143 0.63 -7.23 -23.86
N ILE A 144 1.01 -8.42 -23.44
CA ILE A 144 2.20 -9.13 -23.94
C ILE A 144 1.87 -10.53 -24.47
N GLY A 145 0.68 -11.04 -24.26
CA GLY A 145 0.21 -12.32 -24.77
C GLY A 145 -1.21 -12.64 -24.37
N ASP A 146 -1.77 -13.68 -24.96
CA ASP A 146 -3.04 -14.25 -24.57
C ASP A 146 -2.83 -15.30 -23.47
N ILE A 147 -3.84 -15.51 -22.63
CA ILE A 147 -3.84 -16.46 -21.50
C ILE A 147 -4.97 -17.46 -21.70
N GLY A 148 -4.63 -18.75 -21.75
CA GLY A 148 -5.59 -19.84 -21.72
C GLY A 148 -5.83 -20.40 -20.31
N PRO A 149 -6.80 -21.33 -20.16
CA PRO A 149 -7.09 -21.94 -18.86
C PRO A 149 -5.89 -22.65 -18.21
N ASP A 150 -5.06 -23.33 -18.98
CA ASP A 150 -3.89 -24.05 -18.48
C ASP A 150 -2.80 -23.06 -18.00
N ASP A 151 -2.66 -21.93 -18.70
CA ASP A 151 -1.77 -20.85 -18.29
C ASP A 151 -2.20 -20.26 -16.95
N LEU A 152 -3.51 -20.06 -16.73
CA LEU A 152 -4.04 -19.58 -15.45
C LEU A 152 -3.68 -20.51 -14.29
N VAL A 153 -3.76 -21.84 -14.51
CA VAL A 153 -3.34 -22.83 -13.48
C VAL A 153 -1.85 -22.67 -13.18
N THR A 154 -1.03 -22.56 -14.19
CA THR A 154 0.42 -22.39 -14.06
C THR A 154 0.76 -21.08 -13.34
N TRP A 155 0.19 -19.96 -13.76
CA TRP A 155 0.39 -18.65 -13.11
C TRP A 155 -0.05 -18.66 -11.65
N ARG A 156 -1.22 -19.24 -11.36
CA ARG A 156 -1.74 -19.35 -10.00
C ARG A 156 -0.78 -20.14 -9.11
N GLY A 157 -0.27 -21.27 -9.61
CA GLY A 157 0.73 -22.06 -8.91
C GLY A 157 2.02 -21.30 -8.64
N ALA A 158 2.55 -20.59 -9.65
CA ALA A 158 3.76 -19.77 -9.53
C ALA A 158 3.61 -18.67 -8.48
N VAL A 159 2.52 -17.90 -8.50
CA VAL A 159 2.27 -16.82 -7.53
C VAL A 159 2.11 -17.38 -6.10
N ILE A 160 1.35 -18.48 -5.92
CA ILE A 160 1.16 -19.09 -4.58
C ILE A 160 2.49 -19.58 -4.00
N THR A 161 3.33 -20.21 -4.81
CA THR A 161 4.62 -20.76 -4.35
C THR A 161 5.75 -19.74 -4.25
N GLY A 162 5.54 -18.51 -4.71
CA GLY A 162 6.57 -17.47 -4.79
C GLY A 162 7.60 -17.71 -5.91
N ARG A 163 7.26 -18.55 -6.88
CA ARG A 163 8.11 -18.89 -8.04
C ARG A 163 7.63 -18.16 -9.31
N SER A 164 7.09 -16.97 -9.19
CA SER A 164 6.76 -16.14 -10.35
C SER A 164 8.06 -15.59 -10.98
N GLU A 165 8.97 -16.48 -11.35
CA GLU A 165 10.15 -16.16 -12.14
C GLU A 165 9.75 -16.03 -13.61
N SER A 166 9.10 -14.94 -13.97
CA SER A 166 9.07 -14.52 -15.36
C SER A 166 10.35 -13.70 -15.64
N GLU A 167 10.89 -13.76 -16.85
CA GLU A 167 11.96 -12.87 -17.29
C GLU A 167 11.63 -11.37 -17.14
N HIS A 168 10.41 -11.06 -16.74
CA HIS A 168 9.88 -9.74 -16.40
C HIS A 168 9.99 -9.41 -14.90
N ASP A 169 10.50 -10.31 -14.07
CA ASP A 169 10.69 -10.15 -12.62
C ASP A 169 11.89 -9.25 -12.24
N ALA A 170 12.31 -8.37 -13.15
CA ALA A 170 13.20 -7.26 -12.79
C ALA A 170 12.66 -6.38 -11.65
N PHE A 171 11.44 -6.73 -11.15
CA PHE A 171 10.70 -6.01 -10.11
C PHE A 171 10.34 -6.90 -8.91
N ALA A 172 10.81 -8.15 -8.85
CA ALA A 172 10.62 -8.98 -7.67
C ALA A 172 11.21 -8.26 -6.45
N LEU A 173 10.35 -7.88 -5.53
CA LEU A 173 10.79 -7.36 -4.25
C LEU A 173 11.49 -8.52 -3.51
N PRO A 174 12.71 -8.35 -2.98
CA PRO A 174 13.32 -9.39 -2.17
C PRO A 174 12.35 -9.73 -1.03
N PRO A 175 12.26 -11.02 -0.63
CA PRO A 175 11.44 -11.40 0.49
C PRO A 175 11.82 -10.54 1.70
N LEU A 176 10.85 -9.83 2.28
CA LEU A 176 11.09 -9.14 3.53
C LEU A 176 11.18 -10.20 4.61
N ASP A 177 12.35 -10.35 5.24
CA ASP A 177 12.44 -11.13 6.46
C ASP A 177 11.60 -10.43 7.53
N MET A 178 10.43 -11.00 7.83
CA MET A 178 9.50 -10.47 8.82
C MET A 178 9.80 -10.96 10.25
N ALA A 179 10.73 -11.90 10.42
CA ALA A 179 11.08 -12.41 11.74
C ALA A 179 11.55 -11.30 12.70
N PRO A 180 12.30 -10.27 12.26
CA PRO A 180 12.67 -9.14 13.12
C PRO A 180 11.51 -8.22 13.50
N PHE A 181 10.33 -8.35 12.85
CA PHE A 181 9.20 -7.43 13.01
C PHE A 181 8.10 -7.94 13.93
N ALA A 182 8.34 -9.00 14.69
CA ALA A 182 7.46 -9.48 15.74
C ALA A 182 7.97 -8.99 17.10
N PRO A 183 7.72 -7.73 17.50
CA PRO A 183 8.11 -7.26 18.81
C PRO A 183 7.31 -8.00 19.88
N GLU A 184 7.93 -8.26 21.02
CA GLU A 184 7.23 -8.76 22.20
C GLU A 184 6.42 -7.62 22.81
N GLY A 185 5.10 -7.75 22.83
CA GLY A 185 4.20 -6.78 23.47
C GLY A 185 2.86 -6.62 22.75
N GLU A 186 1.93 -5.98 23.46
CA GLU A 186 0.62 -5.58 22.94
C GLU A 186 0.65 -4.11 22.52
N GLY A 187 0.10 -3.82 21.33
CA GLY A 187 -0.01 -2.45 20.80
C GLY A 187 0.98 -2.14 19.67
N PRO A 188 0.88 -0.95 19.08
CA PRO A 188 1.68 -0.56 17.91
C PRO A 188 3.03 0.10 18.24
N LEU A 189 3.31 0.48 19.51
CA LEU A 189 4.45 1.31 19.90
C LEU A 189 5.48 0.51 20.71
N TYR A 190 6.74 0.51 20.28
CA TYR A 190 7.80 -0.29 20.89
C TYR A 190 9.10 0.50 21.12
N PRO A 191 9.69 0.45 22.34
CA PRO A 191 11.07 0.89 22.53
C PRO A 191 12.04 0.00 21.73
N LEU A 192 13.04 0.60 21.09
CA LEU A 192 14.06 -0.12 20.34
C LEU A 192 15.36 0.70 20.30
N GLY A 193 16.51 0.05 20.50
CA GLY A 193 17.82 0.70 20.37
C GLY A 193 18.06 1.87 21.34
N GLY A 194 17.40 1.88 22.49
CA GLY A 194 17.48 2.98 23.47
C GLY A 194 16.57 4.18 23.16
N GLY A 195 15.81 4.14 22.04
CA GLY A 195 14.79 5.12 21.69
C GLY A 195 13.37 4.59 21.93
N ALA A 196 12.40 5.49 22.02
CA ALA A 196 10.99 5.17 22.10
C ALA A 196 10.18 6.10 21.18
N PRO A 197 9.05 5.63 20.62
CA PRO A 197 8.21 6.47 19.78
C PRO A 197 7.63 7.68 20.53
N ALA A 198 7.69 8.85 19.88
CA ALA A 198 7.09 10.10 20.33
C ALA A 198 5.92 10.46 19.39
N ILE A 199 4.71 10.16 19.80
CA ILE A 199 3.51 10.34 18.99
C ILE A 199 2.73 11.55 19.52
N ASP A 200 2.44 12.52 18.65
CA ASP A 200 1.56 13.64 18.99
C ASP A 200 0.16 13.10 19.33
N PRO A 201 -0.52 13.60 20.38
CA PRO A 201 -1.87 13.14 20.74
C PRO A 201 -2.92 13.28 19.64
N ALA A 202 -2.72 14.19 18.67
CA ALA A 202 -3.57 14.34 17.51
C ALA A 202 -3.16 13.49 16.31
N ALA A 203 -2.17 12.61 16.45
CA ALA A 203 -1.76 11.66 15.40
C ALA A 203 -2.39 10.28 15.62
N PHE A 204 -2.90 9.70 14.56
CA PHE A 204 -3.48 8.35 14.57
C PHE A 204 -2.43 7.29 14.24
N VAL A 205 -2.34 6.26 15.08
CA VAL A 205 -1.53 5.06 14.81
C VAL A 205 -2.46 3.85 14.83
N ALA A 206 -2.65 3.23 13.67
CA ALA A 206 -3.58 2.11 13.51
C ALA A 206 -3.15 0.87 14.32
N PRO A 207 -4.10 0.13 14.89
CA PRO A 207 -3.84 -1.18 15.45
C PRO A 207 -3.20 -2.12 14.40
N GLY A 208 -2.23 -2.93 14.82
CA GLY A 208 -1.51 -3.85 13.91
C GLY A 208 -0.42 -3.19 13.06
N SER A 209 -0.19 -1.88 13.17
CA SER A 209 1.05 -1.24 12.72
C SER A 209 2.19 -1.49 13.72
N VAL A 210 3.42 -1.20 13.31
CA VAL A 210 4.63 -1.29 14.16
C VAL A 210 5.38 0.02 14.08
N VAL A 211 5.48 0.72 15.20
CA VAL A 211 6.29 1.94 15.34
C VAL A 211 7.34 1.68 16.43
N ALA A 212 8.60 1.54 16.05
CA ALA A 212 9.65 1.05 16.93
C ALA A 212 10.89 1.94 16.91
N GLY A 213 11.43 2.22 18.10
CA GLY A 213 12.66 3.01 18.28
C GLY A 213 12.43 4.52 18.23
N ASN A 214 13.45 5.26 17.79
CA ASN A 214 13.42 6.72 17.73
C ASN A 214 12.56 7.21 16.54
N VAL A 215 11.24 7.10 16.68
CA VAL A 215 10.26 7.54 15.69
C VAL A 215 9.44 8.69 16.27
N SER A 216 9.32 9.81 15.56
CA SER A 216 8.44 10.92 15.91
C SER A 216 7.35 11.12 14.87
N VAL A 217 6.10 11.37 15.33
CA VAL A 217 4.94 11.59 14.45
C VAL A 217 4.21 12.85 14.86
N GLY A 218 4.11 13.82 13.98
CA GLY A 218 3.47 15.12 14.19
C GLY A 218 1.95 15.07 14.19
N GLY A 219 1.32 16.09 14.75
CA GLY A 219 -0.13 16.18 14.90
C GLY A 219 -0.92 16.18 13.58
N GLY A 220 -2.10 15.58 13.58
CA GLY A 220 -2.94 15.39 12.40
C GLY A 220 -2.42 14.35 11.40
N SER A 221 -1.29 13.70 11.71
CA SER A 221 -0.72 12.64 10.88
C SER A 221 -1.36 11.29 11.17
N SER A 222 -1.13 10.33 10.26
CA SER A 222 -1.66 8.97 10.39
C SER A 222 -0.67 7.91 9.92
N ILE A 223 -0.52 6.87 10.74
CA ILE A 223 0.17 5.63 10.41
C ILE A 223 -0.89 4.53 10.28
N TRP A 224 -1.08 4.03 9.06
CA TRP A 224 -2.18 3.11 8.77
C TRP A 224 -1.81 1.65 9.01
N TYR A 225 -2.76 0.74 8.76
CA TYR A 225 -2.68 -0.67 9.14
C TYR A 225 -1.50 -1.41 8.50
N ALA A 226 -0.93 -2.34 9.24
CA ALA A 226 0.24 -3.14 8.84
C ALA A 226 1.48 -2.33 8.40
N THR A 227 1.48 -1.02 8.61
CA THR A 227 2.63 -0.13 8.38
C THR A 227 3.73 -0.42 9.39
N VAL A 228 4.99 -0.36 8.96
CA VAL A 228 6.16 -0.55 9.80
C VAL A 228 7.05 0.69 9.71
N CYS A 229 7.26 1.36 10.85
CA CYS A 229 8.25 2.42 11.03
C CYS A 229 9.26 1.94 12.08
N ARG A 230 10.44 1.50 11.66
CA ARG A 230 11.45 0.91 12.56
C ARG A 230 12.77 1.64 12.47
N ALA A 231 13.13 2.30 13.55
CA ALA A 231 14.35 3.12 13.70
C ALA A 231 15.38 2.38 14.55
N GLU A 232 16.22 1.56 13.92
CA GLU A 232 17.38 0.90 14.58
C GLU A 232 18.68 1.69 14.42
N GLY A 233 18.78 2.50 13.36
CA GLY A 233 19.93 3.37 13.07
C GLY A 233 19.57 4.84 13.27
N GLY A 234 19.47 5.59 12.17
CA GLY A 234 19.00 6.98 12.22
C GLY A 234 17.53 7.10 12.65
N PRO A 235 17.10 8.26 13.18
CA PRO A 235 15.72 8.50 13.57
C PRO A 235 14.78 8.51 12.35
N ILE A 236 13.48 8.25 12.61
CA ILE A 236 12.39 8.47 11.65
C ILE A 236 11.56 9.64 12.17
N ALA A 237 11.50 10.73 11.41
CA ALA A 237 10.73 11.91 11.77
C ALA A 237 9.63 12.15 10.72
N ILE A 238 8.37 12.14 11.14
CA ILE A 238 7.20 12.35 10.29
C ILE A 238 6.52 13.65 10.71
N GLY A 239 6.53 14.63 9.80
CA GLY A 239 5.94 15.95 10.02
C GLY A 239 4.42 15.92 10.15
N PRO A 240 3.79 17.03 10.59
CA PRO A 240 2.35 17.09 10.82
C PRO A 240 1.53 16.94 9.53
N GLU A 241 0.27 16.55 9.66
CA GLU A 241 -0.69 16.37 8.56
C GLU A 241 -0.20 15.40 7.46
N THR A 242 0.69 14.48 7.80
CA THR A 242 1.29 13.48 6.90
C THR A 242 0.62 12.14 7.06
N SER A 243 0.27 11.50 5.94
CA SER A 243 -0.33 10.16 5.92
C SER A 243 0.67 9.12 5.43
N VAL A 244 0.93 8.09 6.24
CA VAL A 244 1.71 6.90 5.87
C VAL A 244 0.74 5.74 5.73
N GLN A 245 0.44 5.36 4.50
CA GLN A 245 -0.65 4.45 4.18
C GLN A 245 -0.28 2.97 4.42
N ASP A 246 -1.32 2.12 4.35
CA ASP A 246 -1.26 0.71 4.73
C ASP A 246 -0.10 -0.05 4.09
N ASN A 247 0.47 -0.98 4.84
CA ASN A 247 1.59 -1.84 4.41
C ASN A 247 2.87 -1.09 3.98
N THR A 248 3.00 0.20 4.25
CA THR A 248 4.23 0.96 4.00
C THR A 248 5.30 0.57 5.01
N ILE A 249 6.54 0.53 4.56
CA ILE A 249 7.70 0.11 5.35
C ILE A 249 8.78 1.18 5.31
N MET A 250 9.10 1.74 6.46
CA MET A 250 10.14 2.74 6.68
C MET A 250 11.18 2.16 7.63
N LEU A 251 12.40 1.95 7.16
CA LEU A 251 13.45 1.28 7.92
C LEU A 251 14.74 2.08 7.93
N THR A 252 15.33 2.25 9.11
CA THR A 252 16.72 2.66 9.25
C THR A 252 17.48 1.57 10.02
N GLY A 253 18.42 0.91 9.33
CA GLY A 253 19.28 -0.11 9.94
C GLY A 253 20.50 0.47 10.62
N PRO A 254 21.32 -0.34 11.31
CA PRO A 254 22.59 0.09 11.89
C PRO A 254 23.48 0.80 10.87
N GLY A 255 23.91 2.02 11.18
CA GLY A 255 24.72 2.86 10.28
C GLY A 255 23.94 3.61 9.21
N SER A 256 22.63 3.40 9.08
CA SER A 256 21.79 4.18 8.18
C SER A 256 21.57 5.61 8.69
N GLY A 257 21.42 6.57 7.77
CA GLY A 257 20.98 7.92 8.07
C GLY A 257 19.50 7.98 8.50
N PRO A 258 18.96 9.18 8.73
CA PRO A 258 17.57 9.37 9.12
C PRO A 258 16.60 9.18 7.94
N ILE A 259 15.33 8.91 8.27
CA ILE A 259 14.20 9.20 7.38
C ILE A 259 13.52 10.45 7.89
N THR A 260 13.47 11.50 7.08
CA THR A 260 12.82 12.76 7.43
C THR A 260 11.71 13.05 6.43
N VAL A 261 10.49 13.18 6.93
CA VAL A 261 9.31 13.48 6.11
C VAL A 261 8.70 14.79 6.58
N GLY A 262 8.51 15.72 5.66
CA GLY A 262 7.95 17.03 5.92
C GLY A 262 6.46 17.03 6.27
N ARG A 263 5.88 18.21 6.31
CA ARG A 263 4.46 18.44 6.57
C ARG A 263 3.61 18.13 5.34
N GLY A 264 2.41 17.58 5.56
CA GLY A 264 1.39 17.43 4.52
C GLY A 264 1.73 16.43 3.43
N VAL A 265 2.61 15.48 3.70
CA VAL A 265 3.03 14.46 2.73
C VAL A 265 2.02 13.32 2.68
N THR A 266 1.74 12.83 1.48
CA THR A 266 1.03 11.57 1.29
C THR A 266 2.01 10.49 0.86
N ILE A 267 2.24 9.50 1.72
CA ILE A 267 2.99 8.29 1.39
C ILE A 267 1.98 7.18 1.12
N GLY A 268 1.91 6.73 -0.12
CA GLY A 268 0.93 5.75 -0.61
C GLY A 268 1.10 4.37 0.03
N HIS A 269 0.14 3.48 -0.27
CA HIS A 269 0.18 2.09 0.18
C HIS A 269 1.41 1.34 -0.34
N ASN A 270 1.90 0.39 0.42
CA ASN A 270 2.95 -0.56 0.03
C ASN A 270 4.28 0.13 -0.40
N VAL A 271 4.56 1.34 0.07
CA VAL A 271 5.82 2.05 -0.18
C VAL A 271 6.94 1.46 0.67
N ARG A 272 8.15 1.44 0.14
CA ARG A 272 9.37 1.10 0.87
C ARG A 272 10.33 2.27 0.90
N MET A 273 10.83 2.61 2.07
CA MET A 273 11.73 3.75 2.27
C MET A 273 12.94 3.34 3.11
N GLY A 274 14.12 3.54 2.54
CA GLY A 274 15.38 3.64 3.26
C GLY A 274 15.63 5.05 3.77
N SER A 275 16.86 5.34 4.20
CA SER A 275 17.27 6.68 4.68
C SER A 275 17.09 7.73 3.60
N CYS A 276 16.14 8.64 3.78
CA CYS A 276 15.80 9.65 2.77
C CYS A 276 15.21 10.91 3.40
N THR A 277 15.16 11.98 2.62
CA THR A 277 14.48 13.22 3.00
C THR A 277 13.35 13.49 2.03
N VAL A 278 12.15 13.73 2.55
CA VAL A 278 10.97 14.13 1.77
C VAL A 278 10.52 15.49 2.28
N GLY A 279 10.47 16.48 1.40
CA GLY A 279 10.01 17.83 1.67
C GLY A 279 8.52 17.93 1.98
N ASN A 280 8.02 19.16 2.03
CA ASN A 280 6.61 19.43 2.35
C ASN A 280 5.70 19.21 1.15
N ASP A 281 4.44 18.84 1.43
CA ASP A 281 3.36 18.72 0.44
C ASP A 281 3.71 17.82 -0.77
N CYS A 282 4.57 16.82 -0.54
CA CYS A 282 4.97 15.80 -1.52
C CYS A 282 3.97 14.65 -1.60
N VAL A 283 4.00 13.93 -2.72
CA VAL A 283 3.28 12.66 -2.88
C VAL A 283 4.25 11.57 -3.28
N ILE A 284 4.32 10.51 -2.47
CA ILE A 284 5.03 9.28 -2.78
C ILE A 284 3.98 8.25 -3.20
N GLY A 285 3.98 7.91 -4.48
CA GLY A 285 2.96 7.04 -5.07
C GLY A 285 2.98 5.62 -4.52
N MET A 286 1.87 4.93 -4.66
CA MET A 286 1.66 3.56 -4.19
C MET A 286 2.71 2.60 -4.75
N GLY A 287 3.26 1.73 -3.90
CA GLY A 287 4.25 0.72 -4.26
C GLY A 287 5.61 1.27 -4.68
N CYS A 288 5.92 2.54 -4.39
CA CYS A 288 7.24 3.12 -4.66
C CYS A 288 8.34 2.50 -3.79
N GLU A 289 9.55 2.55 -4.31
CA GLU A 289 10.77 2.21 -3.58
C GLU A 289 11.72 3.41 -3.58
N MET A 290 12.05 3.86 -2.38
CA MET A 290 12.95 4.98 -2.13
C MET A 290 14.24 4.45 -1.52
N ALA A 291 15.34 4.50 -2.28
CA ALA A 291 16.64 4.05 -1.79
C ALA A 291 17.30 5.07 -0.86
N ASP A 292 18.42 4.67 -0.24
CA ASP A 292 19.16 5.53 0.70
C ASP A 292 19.71 6.80 0.02
N GLY A 293 19.68 7.89 0.76
CA GLY A 293 20.19 9.20 0.32
C GLY A 293 19.30 9.95 -0.67
N VAL A 294 18.11 9.45 -0.95
CA VAL A 294 17.14 10.15 -1.82
C VAL A 294 16.65 11.43 -1.14
N VAL A 295 16.56 12.50 -1.92
CA VAL A 295 15.96 13.77 -1.51
C VAL A 295 14.79 14.08 -2.43
N VAL A 296 13.59 14.24 -1.87
CA VAL A 296 12.40 14.70 -2.59
C VAL A 296 12.12 16.13 -2.15
N GLU A 297 12.26 17.09 -3.04
CA GLU A 297 12.02 18.50 -2.75
C GLU A 297 10.53 18.84 -2.67
N ASP A 298 10.19 19.99 -2.07
CA ASP A 298 8.82 20.41 -1.77
C ASP A 298 7.87 20.34 -2.98
N GLY A 299 6.66 19.80 -2.77
CA GLY A 299 5.61 19.68 -3.78
C GLY A 299 5.94 18.75 -4.95
N ALA A 300 6.98 17.93 -4.84
CA ALA A 300 7.30 16.94 -5.86
C ALA A 300 6.41 15.70 -5.72
N ILE A 301 6.25 14.97 -6.83
CA ILE A 301 5.48 13.73 -6.90
C ILE A 301 6.38 12.61 -7.42
N VAL A 302 6.46 11.54 -6.66
CA VAL A 302 7.02 10.26 -7.12
C VAL A 302 5.85 9.39 -7.58
N GLY A 303 5.81 9.05 -8.86
CA GLY A 303 4.72 8.27 -9.46
C GLY A 303 4.62 6.85 -8.90
N ALA A 304 3.43 6.26 -8.94
CA ALA A 304 3.21 4.91 -8.44
C ALA A 304 4.20 3.89 -9.05
N ARG A 305 4.65 2.92 -8.23
CA ARG A 305 5.64 1.89 -8.61
C ARG A 305 6.99 2.44 -9.10
N ALA A 306 7.32 3.68 -8.88
CA ALA A 306 8.64 4.20 -9.20
C ALA A 306 9.73 3.59 -8.27
N TYR A 307 10.91 3.42 -8.80
CA TYR A 307 12.13 3.14 -8.05
C TYR A 307 13.06 4.34 -8.13
N VAL A 308 13.33 4.97 -7.00
CA VAL A 308 14.23 6.13 -6.90
C VAL A 308 15.59 5.64 -6.42
N GLU A 309 16.57 5.74 -7.33
CA GLU A 309 17.95 5.28 -7.09
C GLU A 309 18.64 6.03 -5.96
N PRO A 310 19.65 5.42 -5.29
CA PRO A 310 20.37 6.05 -4.20
C PRO A 310 20.92 7.44 -4.57
N GLY A 311 20.79 8.40 -3.65
CA GLY A 311 21.31 9.75 -3.80
C GLY A 311 20.61 10.62 -4.83
N THR A 312 19.49 10.17 -5.41
CA THR A 312 18.73 10.94 -6.40
C THR A 312 18.03 12.14 -5.74
N VAL A 313 18.07 13.28 -6.41
CA VAL A 313 17.28 14.47 -6.03
C VAL A 313 16.07 14.60 -6.96
N VAL A 314 14.88 14.41 -6.41
CA VAL A 314 13.59 14.61 -7.08
C VAL A 314 13.22 16.06 -6.92
N LYS A 315 13.24 16.83 -8.02
CA LYS A 315 13.11 18.28 -8.02
C LYS A 315 11.72 18.77 -7.61
N ALA A 316 11.69 19.89 -6.92
CA ALA A 316 10.48 20.55 -6.47
C ALA A 316 9.47 20.78 -7.60
N GLY A 317 8.19 20.48 -7.30
CA GLY A 317 7.09 20.70 -8.22
C GLY A 317 7.13 19.89 -9.51
N HIS A 318 7.91 18.81 -9.58
CA HIS A 318 7.96 17.88 -10.73
C HIS A 318 7.47 16.48 -10.38
N ILE A 319 6.98 15.79 -11.39
CA ILE A 319 6.64 14.37 -11.32
C ILE A 319 7.84 13.58 -11.81
N TRP A 320 8.25 12.60 -11.01
CA TRP A 320 9.24 11.60 -11.38
C TRP A 320 8.58 10.22 -11.42
N ALA A 321 8.87 9.43 -12.45
CA ALA A 321 8.23 8.12 -12.64
C ALA A 321 9.17 7.13 -13.33
N GLY A 322 8.84 5.84 -13.23
CA GLY A 322 9.59 4.76 -13.88
C GLY A 322 10.53 4.02 -12.93
N ARG A 323 11.23 3.02 -13.49
CA ARG A 323 12.20 2.16 -12.78
C ARG A 323 13.43 1.97 -13.67
N PRO A 324 14.51 2.73 -13.46
CA PRO A 324 14.66 3.80 -12.45
C PRO A 324 13.79 5.03 -12.74
N ALA A 325 13.44 5.76 -11.68
CA ALA A 325 12.65 6.98 -11.79
C ALA A 325 13.43 8.08 -12.50
N LYS A 326 12.77 8.77 -13.42
CA LYS A 326 13.32 9.93 -14.14
C LYS A 326 12.29 11.07 -14.09
N GLU A 327 12.78 12.30 -14.25
CA GLU A 327 11.92 13.46 -14.37
C GLU A 327 10.98 13.30 -15.57
N PHE A 328 9.67 13.42 -15.32
CA PHE A 328 8.65 13.22 -16.34
C PHE A 328 8.09 14.55 -16.85
N ARG A 329 7.57 15.38 -15.94
CA ARG A 329 7.03 16.71 -16.25
C ARG A 329 6.75 17.52 -14.97
N PRO A 330 6.50 18.84 -15.08
CA PRO A 330 5.97 19.62 -13.96
C PRO A 330 4.61 19.10 -13.47
N VAL A 331 4.34 19.30 -12.18
CA VAL A 331 3.03 19.05 -11.57
C VAL A 331 2.04 20.12 -12.02
N SER A 332 0.88 19.73 -12.52
CA SER A 332 -0.18 20.65 -12.91
C SER A 332 -0.95 21.21 -11.69
N ASP A 333 -1.62 22.35 -11.84
CA ASP A 333 -2.46 22.93 -10.79
C ASP A 333 -3.66 22.02 -10.42
N GLN A 334 -4.18 21.28 -11.41
CA GLN A 334 -5.24 20.30 -11.17
C GLN A 334 -4.76 19.17 -10.25
N GLU A 335 -3.54 18.66 -10.47
CA GLU A 335 -2.94 17.61 -9.62
C GLU A 335 -2.62 18.17 -8.24
N ARG A 336 -2.07 19.37 -8.11
CA ARG A 336 -1.86 20.02 -6.81
C ARG A 336 -3.17 20.10 -6.02
N SER A 337 -4.25 20.54 -6.67
CA SER A 337 -5.57 20.64 -6.05
C SER A 337 -6.14 19.26 -5.65
N LEU A 338 -5.94 18.25 -6.49
CA LEU A 338 -6.37 16.87 -6.21
C LEU A 338 -5.66 16.32 -4.97
N PHE A 339 -4.34 16.43 -4.91
CA PHE A 339 -3.56 15.89 -3.80
C PHE A 339 -3.77 16.68 -2.50
N ALA A 340 -3.99 17.99 -2.58
CA ALA A 340 -4.37 18.79 -1.41
C ALA A 340 -5.71 18.32 -0.81
N ARG A 341 -6.69 17.96 -1.64
CA ARG A 341 -7.96 17.34 -1.17
C ARG A 341 -7.73 15.95 -0.57
N GLY A 342 -6.92 15.11 -1.22
CA GLY A 342 -6.58 13.79 -0.69
C GLY A 342 -5.92 13.88 0.70
N LYS A 343 -4.97 14.81 0.89
CA LYS A 343 -4.39 15.09 2.20
C LYS A 343 -5.45 15.43 3.25
N ALA A 344 -6.36 16.37 2.93
CA ALA A 344 -7.41 16.79 3.86
C ALA A 344 -8.33 15.62 4.26
N VAL A 345 -8.61 14.69 3.36
CA VAL A 345 -9.37 13.46 3.64
C VAL A 345 -8.65 12.61 4.69
N TYR A 346 -7.35 12.37 4.53
CA TYR A 346 -6.58 11.54 5.48
C TYR A 346 -6.44 12.21 6.86
N VAL A 347 -6.30 13.53 6.93
CA VAL A 347 -6.34 14.28 8.20
C VAL A 347 -7.72 14.10 8.88
N ALA A 348 -8.80 14.19 8.12
CA ALA A 348 -10.14 13.97 8.63
C ALA A 348 -10.37 12.51 9.08
N TYR A 349 -9.83 11.53 8.37
CA TYR A 349 -9.87 10.13 8.78
C TYR A 349 -9.14 9.92 10.10
N ALA A 350 -7.91 10.42 10.24
CA ALA A 350 -7.14 10.31 11.48
C ALA A 350 -7.96 10.81 12.68
N ALA A 351 -8.60 11.99 12.56
CA ALA A 351 -9.43 12.55 13.61
C ALA A 351 -10.65 11.67 13.95
N LYS A 352 -11.31 11.09 12.93
CA LYS A 352 -12.48 10.21 13.15
C LYS A 352 -12.09 8.91 13.84
N TYR A 353 -10.98 8.29 13.43
CA TYR A 353 -10.48 7.07 14.08
C TYR A 353 -10.05 7.31 15.52
N LEU A 354 -9.41 8.46 15.82
CA LEU A 354 -9.07 8.84 17.19
C LEU A 354 -10.32 9.04 18.04
N ALA A 355 -11.34 9.72 17.52
CA ALA A 355 -12.60 9.92 18.23
C ALA A 355 -13.33 8.60 18.50
N GLN A 356 -13.32 7.66 17.53
CA GLN A 356 -13.91 6.33 17.70
C GLN A 356 -13.16 5.49 18.74
N ALA A 357 -11.83 5.60 18.82
CA ALA A 357 -11.03 4.86 19.79
C ALA A 357 -11.18 5.41 21.23
N ALA A 358 -11.61 6.65 21.38
CA ALA A 358 -11.87 7.30 22.69
C ALA A 358 -13.30 7.09 23.22
N ALA A 359 -14.23 6.59 22.39
CA ALA A 359 -15.64 6.34 22.73
C ALA A 359 -15.85 4.94 23.28
#